data_c84a91692f15cdf60b205480687645e6
#
_entry.id   c84a91692f15cdf60b205480687645e6
#
_cell.length_a   1.000
_cell.length_b   1.000
_cell.length_c   1.000
_cell.angle_alpha   90.00
_cell.angle_beta   90.00
_cell.angle_gamma   90.00
#
_symmetry.space_group_name_H-M   'P 1'
#
loop_
_entity.id
_entity.type
_entity.pdbx_description
1 polymer ?
#
loop_
_entity_poly.entity_id
_entity_poly.type
_entity_poly.pdbx_seq_one_letter_code
_entity_poly.pdbx_strand_id
1 'polypeptide(L)'
;MHTLLWHLYWPQHLGGAAQHIFADAEAGKACIHVPTVVVAEALMVAQKGCLPGVSLDRLLRHLRAMADSDNYPLSPLLPEAVIASHAYTIIPDIFDRLVVTEAIACNIPVLTRDPVIQQAGLAT
;
A
#
# COMPACT_ATOMS: atom_id res chain seq x y z
N MET A 1 -1.48 0.28 -3.71
CA MET A 1 -0.40 -0.35 -4.49
C MET A 1 0.50 0.65 -5.19
N HIS A 2 -0.05 1.62 -5.92
CA HIS A 2 0.76 2.60 -6.66
C HIS A 2 1.75 3.36 -5.76
N THR A 3 1.31 3.79 -4.59
CA THR A 3 2.15 4.53 -3.64
C THR A 3 3.39 3.73 -3.26
N LEU A 4 3.24 2.43 -2.98
CA LEU A 4 4.36 1.55 -2.65
C LEU A 4 5.34 1.43 -3.83
N LEU A 5 4.82 1.16 -5.03
CA LEU A 5 5.65 0.99 -6.22
C LEU A 5 6.36 2.29 -6.60
N TRP A 6 5.68 3.44 -6.43
CA TRP A 6 6.32 4.74 -6.65
C TRP A 6 7.45 4.99 -5.66
N HIS A 7 7.25 4.66 -4.39
CA HIS A 7 8.35 4.79 -3.41
C HIS A 7 9.55 3.93 -3.79
N LEU A 8 9.31 2.69 -4.21
CA LEU A 8 10.40 1.75 -4.53
C LEU A 8 11.15 2.12 -5.83
N TYR A 9 10.43 2.55 -6.87
CA TYR A 9 11.00 2.64 -8.21
C TYR A 9 10.86 4.02 -8.87
N TRP A 10 9.85 4.79 -8.51
CA TRP A 10 9.57 6.08 -9.13
C TRP A 10 9.18 7.12 -8.06
N PRO A 11 10.11 7.45 -7.13
CA PRO A 11 9.78 8.35 -6.02
C PRO A 11 9.35 9.74 -6.45
N GLN A 12 9.73 10.17 -7.65
CA GLN A 12 9.30 11.45 -8.22
C GLN A 12 7.79 11.52 -8.47
N HIS A 13 7.10 10.38 -8.53
CA HIS A 13 5.64 10.33 -8.68
C HIS A 13 4.88 10.55 -7.37
N LEU A 14 5.56 10.49 -6.23
CA LEU A 14 4.94 10.72 -4.93
C LEU A 14 4.62 12.20 -4.72
N GLY A 15 3.46 12.48 -4.11
CA GLY A 15 3.16 13.82 -3.62
C GLY A 15 4.03 14.19 -2.42
N GLY A 16 4.09 15.50 -2.10
CA GLY A 16 4.94 16.00 -1.02
C GLY A 16 4.68 15.38 0.33
N ALA A 17 3.40 15.17 0.69
CA ALA A 17 3.03 14.55 1.95
C ALA A 17 3.50 13.11 2.04
N ALA A 18 3.33 12.33 0.96
CA ALA A 18 3.79 10.94 0.92
C ALA A 18 5.31 10.84 0.97
N GLN A 19 6.02 11.71 0.24
CA GLN A 19 7.49 11.76 0.30
C GLN A 19 7.98 11.99 1.73
N HIS A 20 7.34 12.90 2.45
CA HIS A 20 7.69 13.21 3.83
C HIS A 20 7.48 12.01 4.76
N ILE A 21 6.35 11.32 4.61
CA ILE A 21 6.03 10.14 5.42
C ILE A 21 7.03 9.01 5.16
N PHE A 22 7.38 8.75 3.90
CA PHE A 22 8.38 7.75 3.57
C PHE A 22 9.77 8.13 4.09
N ALA A 23 10.13 9.41 4.04
CA ALA A 23 11.38 9.89 4.63
C ALA A 23 11.42 9.66 6.14
N ASP A 24 10.32 9.90 6.84
CA ASP A 24 10.22 9.62 8.27
C ASP A 24 10.35 8.14 8.57
N ALA A 25 9.76 7.27 7.76
CA ALA A 25 9.90 5.82 7.92
C ALA A 25 11.35 5.38 7.72
N GLU A 26 12.03 5.89 6.69
CA GLU A 26 13.44 5.57 6.45
C GLU A 26 14.35 6.06 7.59
N ALA A 27 13.98 7.15 8.23
CA ALA A 27 14.71 7.69 9.38
C ALA A 27 14.36 7.00 10.71
N GLY A 28 13.46 6.02 10.70
CA GLY A 28 13.00 5.34 11.90
C GLY A 28 12.00 6.13 12.75
N LYS A 29 11.46 7.23 12.22
CA LYS A 29 10.51 8.10 12.93
C LYS A 29 9.06 7.71 12.76
N ALA A 30 8.76 6.80 11.83
CA ALA A 30 7.42 6.33 11.53
C ALA A 30 7.45 4.89 11.07
N CYS A 31 6.32 4.19 11.18
CA CYS A 31 6.11 2.88 10.60
C CYS A 31 5.04 2.97 9.52
N ILE A 32 5.31 2.42 8.35
CA ILE A 32 4.32 2.32 7.28
C ILE A 32 3.87 0.87 7.19
N HIS A 33 2.62 0.61 7.55
CA HIS A 33 2.04 -0.73 7.45
C HIS A 33 1.74 -1.05 5.99
N VAL A 34 2.27 -2.17 5.51
CA VAL A 34 2.07 -2.64 4.15
C VAL A 34 1.09 -3.81 4.19
N PRO A 35 -0.16 -3.63 3.72
CA PRO A 35 -1.12 -4.73 3.70
C PRO A 35 -0.65 -5.86 2.78
N THR A 36 -0.82 -7.10 3.19
CA THR A 36 -0.44 -8.25 2.35
C THR A 36 -1.20 -8.28 1.02
N VAL A 37 -2.43 -7.74 0.98
CA VAL A 37 -3.17 -7.61 -0.27
C VAL A 37 -2.47 -6.71 -1.27
N VAL A 38 -1.78 -5.66 -0.81
CA VAL A 38 -0.98 -4.77 -1.66
C VAL A 38 0.20 -5.52 -2.26
N VAL A 39 0.84 -6.36 -1.47
CA VAL A 39 1.93 -7.23 -1.95
C VAL A 39 1.43 -8.16 -3.04
N ALA A 40 0.27 -8.79 -2.83
CA ALA A 40 -0.33 -9.68 -3.83
C ALA A 40 -0.64 -8.94 -5.13
N GLU A 41 -1.19 -7.73 -5.04
CA GLU A 41 -1.50 -6.92 -6.22
C GLU A 41 -0.23 -6.51 -6.97
N ALA A 42 0.81 -6.10 -6.25
CA ALA A 42 2.10 -5.74 -6.85
C ALA A 42 2.73 -6.93 -7.60
N LEU A 43 2.68 -8.11 -7.01
CA LEU A 43 3.19 -9.33 -7.65
C LEU A 43 2.40 -9.66 -8.93
N MET A 44 1.07 -9.52 -8.89
CA MET A 44 0.22 -9.74 -10.05
C MET A 44 0.59 -8.80 -11.20
N VAL A 45 0.79 -7.53 -10.91
CA VAL A 45 1.17 -6.52 -11.92
C VAL A 45 2.55 -6.82 -12.50
N ALA A 46 3.50 -7.22 -11.67
CA ALA A 46 4.84 -7.60 -12.12
C ALA A 46 4.83 -8.85 -13.01
N GLN A 47 4.02 -9.86 -12.65
CA GLN A 47 3.88 -11.08 -13.42
C GLN A 47 3.27 -10.84 -14.79
N LYS A 48 2.43 -9.81 -14.92
CA LYS A 48 1.84 -9.40 -16.21
C LYS A 48 2.79 -8.57 -17.06
N GLY A 49 3.99 -8.26 -16.55
CA GLY A 49 4.95 -7.42 -17.27
C GLY A 49 4.57 -5.94 -17.31
N CYS A 50 3.73 -5.47 -16.41
CA CYS A 50 3.22 -4.11 -16.41
C CYS A 50 4.08 -3.12 -15.61
N LEU A 51 5.23 -3.54 -15.10
CA LEU A 51 6.19 -2.66 -14.40
C LEU A 51 7.41 -2.43 -15.30
N PRO A 52 7.52 -1.29 -15.99
CA PRO A 52 8.64 -1.03 -16.89
C PRO A 52 9.98 -1.06 -16.16
N GLY A 53 10.93 -1.85 -16.67
CA GLY A 53 12.28 -1.93 -16.10
C GLY A 53 12.39 -2.64 -14.75
N VAL A 54 11.30 -3.20 -14.23
CA VAL A 54 11.29 -3.93 -12.96
C VAL A 54 10.93 -5.38 -13.21
N SER A 55 11.88 -6.29 -12.93
CA SER A 55 11.64 -7.72 -13.03
C SER A 55 10.94 -8.24 -11.77
N LEU A 56 10.30 -9.40 -11.91
CA LEU A 56 9.69 -10.07 -10.76
C LEU A 56 10.74 -10.37 -9.66
N ASP A 57 11.92 -10.84 -10.05
CA ASP A 57 12.98 -11.14 -9.09
C ASP A 57 13.43 -9.91 -8.30
N ARG A 58 13.53 -8.77 -8.96
CA ARG A 58 13.89 -7.50 -8.31
C ARG A 58 12.81 -7.09 -7.32
N LEU A 59 11.55 -7.19 -7.71
CA LEU A 59 10.43 -6.88 -6.82
C LEU A 59 10.42 -7.80 -5.61
N LEU A 60 10.60 -9.10 -5.80
CA LEU A 60 10.63 -10.08 -4.71
C LEU A 60 11.73 -9.75 -3.69
N ARG A 61 12.92 -9.38 -4.16
CA ARG A 61 14.02 -8.99 -3.26
C ARG A 61 13.66 -7.77 -2.42
N HIS A 62 13.04 -6.76 -3.02
CA HIS A 62 12.61 -5.57 -2.30
C HIS A 62 11.52 -5.86 -1.29
N LEU A 63 10.53 -6.69 -1.65
CA LEU A 63 9.45 -7.05 -0.75
C LEU A 63 9.95 -7.87 0.45
N ARG A 64 10.90 -8.77 0.23
CA ARG A 64 11.51 -9.53 1.33
C ARG A 64 12.31 -8.63 2.26
N ALA A 65 13.05 -7.68 1.71
CA ALA A 65 13.78 -6.71 2.51
C ALA A 65 12.85 -5.85 3.36
N MET A 66 11.71 -5.44 2.81
CA MET A 66 10.69 -4.70 3.56
C MET A 66 10.09 -5.56 4.68
N ALA A 67 9.80 -6.83 4.40
CA ALA A 67 9.23 -7.73 5.39
C ALA A 67 10.16 -7.94 6.59
N ASP A 68 11.46 -7.89 6.36
CA ASP A 68 12.48 -8.01 7.41
C ASP A 68 12.76 -6.68 8.13
N SER A 69 12.18 -5.58 7.63
CA SER A 69 12.40 -4.24 8.19
C SER A 69 11.36 -3.90 9.24
N ASP A 70 11.79 -3.28 10.33
CA ASP A 70 10.87 -2.78 11.37
C ASP A 70 10.07 -1.57 10.90
N ASN A 71 10.50 -0.91 9.83
CA ASN A 71 9.88 0.33 9.34
C ASN A 71 8.67 0.10 8.42
N TYR A 72 8.56 -1.11 7.86
CA TYR A 72 7.51 -1.47 6.91
C TYR A 72 6.88 -2.81 7.27
N PRO A 73 6.20 -2.90 8.43
CA PRO A 73 5.59 -4.16 8.82
C PRO A 73 4.50 -4.59 7.85
N LEU A 74 4.48 -5.87 7.47
CA LEU A 74 3.41 -6.43 6.67
C LEU A 74 2.21 -6.74 7.55
N SER A 75 1.02 -6.31 7.11
CA SER A 75 -0.23 -6.53 7.83
C SER A 75 -0.99 -7.69 7.23
N PRO A 76 -1.41 -8.69 8.02
CA PRO A 76 -2.18 -9.81 7.49
C PRO A 76 -3.60 -9.39 7.08
N LEU A 77 -4.15 -10.05 6.06
CA LEU A 77 -5.53 -9.85 5.65
C LEU A 77 -6.42 -10.73 6.53
N LEU A 78 -7.19 -10.12 7.42
CA LEU A 78 -8.08 -10.83 8.33
C LEU A 78 -9.45 -11.08 7.69
N PRO A 79 -10.09 -12.24 7.98
CA PRO A 79 -11.42 -12.55 7.44
C PRO A 79 -12.47 -11.47 7.71
N GLU A 80 -12.44 -10.87 8.88
CA GLU A 80 -13.39 -9.82 9.25
C GLU A 80 -13.24 -8.57 8.40
N ALA A 81 -12.00 -8.21 8.04
CA ALA A 81 -11.74 -7.08 7.15
C ALA A 81 -12.30 -7.35 5.75
N VAL A 82 -12.15 -8.57 5.25
CA VAL A 82 -12.71 -8.96 3.96
C VAL A 82 -14.23 -8.83 3.97
N ILE A 83 -14.89 -9.33 5.01
CA ILE A 83 -16.33 -9.24 5.14
C ILE A 83 -16.79 -7.79 5.25
N ALA A 84 -16.14 -6.99 6.09
CA ALA A 84 -16.49 -5.59 6.30
C ALA A 84 -16.32 -4.74 5.03
N SER A 85 -15.47 -5.16 4.10
CA SER A 85 -15.22 -4.43 2.85
C SER A 85 -16.47 -4.27 1.99
N HIS A 86 -17.49 -5.13 2.17
CA HIS A 86 -18.75 -5.07 1.42
C HIS A 86 -19.47 -3.73 1.57
N ALA A 87 -19.26 -3.03 2.69
CA ALA A 87 -19.92 -1.76 2.97
C ALA A 87 -19.33 -0.58 2.16
N TYR A 88 -18.15 -0.74 1.57
CA TYR A 88 -17.43 0.34 0.90
C TYR A 88 -17.54 0.27 -0.61
N THR A 89 -18.77 0.08 -1.10
CA THR A 89 -19.06 -0.04 -2.54
C THR A 89 -18.79 1.23 -3.33
N ILE A 90 -18.66 2.38 -2.67
CA ILE A 90 -18.23 3.62 -3.30
C ILE A 90 -16.82 3.51 -3.89
N ILE A 91 -16.00 2.63 -3.36
CA ILE A 91 -14.66 2.31 -3.88
C ILE A 91 -14.83 1.13 -4.85
N PRO A 92 -14.65 1.34 -6.18
CA PRO A 92 -14.97 0.27 -7.15
C PRO A 92 -14.02 -0.92 -7.11
N ASP A 93 -12.73 -0.72 -6.81
CA ASP A 93 -11.74 -1.78 -6.81
C ASP A 93 -11.77 -2.55 -5.49
N ILE A 94 -11.88 -3.88 -5.56
CA ILE A 94 -11.94 -4.73 -4.37
C ILE A 94 -10.66 -4.66 -3.54
N PHE A 95 -9.49 -4.56 -4.17
CA PHE A 95 -8.22 -4.47 -3.45
C PHE A 95 -8.14 -3.17 -2.65
N ASP A 96 -8.59 -2.06 -3.23
CA ASP A 96 -8.63 -0.77 -2.54
C ASP A 96 -9.60 -0.79 -1.36
N ARG A 97 -10.76 -1.47 -1.50
CA ARG A 97 -11.70 -1.67 -0.38
C ARG A 97 -11.04 -2.40 0.78
N LEU A 98 -10.28 -3.45 0.48
CA LEU A 98 -9.59 -4.24 1.50
C LEU A 98 -8.54 -3.42 2.23
N VAL A 99 -7.77 -2.61 1.52
CA VAL A 99 -6.78 -1.71 2.13
C VAL A 99 -7.45 -0.72 3.07
N VAL A 100 -8.51 -0.08 2.62
CA VAL A 100 -9.25 0.91 3.42
C VAL A 100 -9.87 0.27 4.66
N THR A 101 -10.50 -0.89 4.50
CA THR A 101 -11.15 -1.59 5.61
C THR A 101 -10.14 -1.99 6.68
N GLU A 102 -8.98 -2.48 6.26
CA GLU A 102 -7.91 -2.85 7.19
C GLU A 102 -7.39 -1.62 7.93
N ALA A 103 -7.20 -0.51 7.23
CA ALA A 103 -6.73 0.74 7.85
C ALA A 103 -7.74 1.25 8.90
N ILE A 104 -9.04 1.19 8.60
CA ILE A 104 -10.08 1.58 9.53
C ILE A 104 -10.07 0.68 10.76
N ALA A 105 -9.95 -0.62 10.58
CA ALA A 105 -9.92 -1.58 11.67
C ALA A 105 -8.73 -1.34 12.60
N CYS A 106 -7.59 -0.92 12.06
CA CYS A 106 -6.37 -0.62 12.81
C CYS A 106 -6.30 0.84 13.27
N ASN A 107 -7.27 1.68 12.89
CA ASN A 107 -7.28 3.12 13.15
C ASN A 107 -6.02 3.82 12.63
N ILE A 108 -5.62 3.50 11.40
CA ILE A 108 -4.42 4.02 10.74
C ILE A 108 -4.84 4.75 9.46
N PRO A 109 -4.25 5.93 9.15
CA PRO A 109 -4.51 6.62 7.88
C PRO A 109 -4.01 5.82 6.68
N VAL A 110 -4.64 6.04 5.51
CA VAL A 110 -4.25 5.42 4.23
C VAL A 110 -3.48 6.43 3.39
N LEU A 111 -2.32 6.02 2.89
CA LEU A 111 -1.59 6.79 1.87
C LEU A 111 -2.11 6.43 0.50
N THR A 112 -2.76 7.37 -0.16
CA THR A 112 -3.32 7.15 -1.50
C THR A 112 -3.42 8.45 -2.26
N ARG A 113 -3.39 8.36 -3.59
CA ARG A 113 -3.72 9.47 -4.49
C ARG A 113 -5.10 9.29 -5.14
N ASP A 114 -5.82 8.24 -4.79
CA ASP A 114 -7.15 8.00 -5.32
C ASP A 114 -8.14 9.05 -4.80
N PRO A 115 -8.73 9.89 -5.67
CA PRO A 115 -9.66 10.93 -5.23
C PRO A 115 -10.91 10.38 -4.56
N VAL A 116 -11.37 9.19 -4.94
CA VAL A 116 -12.55 8.56 -4.33
C VAL A 116 -12.29 8.27 -2.86
N ILE A 117 -11.13 7.69 -2.53
CA ILE A 117 -10.75 7.39 -1.15
C ILE A 117 -10.55 8.67 -0.35
N GLN A 118 -9.89 9.66 -0.94
CA GLN A 118 -9.65 10.96 -0.29
C GLN A 118 -10.96 11.68 0.01
N GLN A 119 -11.87 11.74 -0.95
CA GLN A 119 -13.16 12.42 -0.81
C GLN A 119 -14.08 11.73 0.21
N ALA A 120 -13.93 10.43 0.40
CA ALA A 120 -14.68 9.70 1.40
C ALA A 120 -14.19 9.98 2.84
N GLY A 121 -13.11 10.76 3.02
CA GLY A 121 -12.54 11.04 4.33
C GLY A 121 -11.81 9.86 4.96
N LEU A 122 -11.46 8.85 4.17
CA LEU A 122 -10.84 7.61 4.61
C LEU A 122 -9.32 7.62 4.50
N ALA A 123 -8.72 8.73 3.99
CA ALA A 123 -7.30 8.82 3.71
C ALA A 123 -6.72 10.18 4.12
N THR A 124 -5.42 10.19 4.28
CA THR A 124 -4.63 11.41 4.50
C THR A 124 -3.66 11.65 3.35
#